data_14f6f88919ac508d4f389af1140b0368
#
_entry.id   14f6f88919ac508d4f389af1140b0368
#
_cell.length_a   1.000
_cell.length_b   1.000
_cell.length_c   1.000
_cell.angle_alpha   90.00
_cell.angle_beta   90.00
_cell.angle_gamma   90.00
#
_symmetry.space_group_name_H-M   'P 1'
#
loop_
_entity.id
_entity.type
_entity.pdbx_description
1 polymer ?
#
loop_
_entity_poly.entity_id
_entity_poly.type
_entity_poly.pdbx_seq_one_letter_code
_entity_poly.pdbx_strand_id
1 'polypeptide(L)'
;MSAVETVTPSIPSTLDAAALCKMADRGQIKGGELDGPLAFDNAISMDAVRIKGIESGVAGQADILAVPDLESGNMVAKQLEYLAGASGSGLVLGARVPIALTSRADGPRARVASCVLAVLSAHDHRKQQAANAWKQG
;
A
#
# COMPACT_ATOMS: atom_id res chain seq x y z
N MET A 1 -2.69 -5.96 -5.18
CA MET A 1 -3.76 -6.96 -4.89
C MET A 1 -4.58 -7.24 -6.13
N SER A 2 -5.15 -8.44 -6.24
CA SER A 2 -6.03 -8.86 -7.32
C SER A 2 -7.08 -9.85 -6.78
N ALA A 3 -7.91 -10.40 -7.66
CA ALA A 3 -8.87 -11.45 -7.29
C ALA A 3 -8.23 -12.85 -7.20
N VAL A 4 -7.09 -13.04 -7.84
CA VAL A 4 -6.37 -14.32 -7.93
C VAL A 4 -4.86 -14.10 -7.83
N GLU A 5 -4.13 -15.17 -7.53
CA GLU A 5 -2.67 -15.18 -7.43
C GLU A 5 -1.96 -15.57 -8.75
N THR A 6 -2.72 -15.88 -9.79
CA THR A 6 -2.17 -16.28 -11.10
C THR A 6 -2.29 -15.14 -12.09
N VAL A 7 -1.22 -14.86 -12.82
CA VAL A 7 -1.22 -13.84 -13.88
C VAL A 7 -2.09 -14.29 -15.04
N THR A 8 -3.13 -13.52 -15.33
CA THR A 8 -4.06 -13.81 -16.43
C THR A 8 -4.57 -12.53 -17.11
N PRO A 9 -4.55 -12.49 -18.48
CA PRO A 9 -5.03 -11.31 -19.21
C PRO A 9 -6.51 -10.98 -19.00
N SER A 10 -7.32 -11.96 -18.59
CA SER A 10 -8.74 -11.74 -18.31
C SER A 10 -9.00 -10.90 -17.06
N ILE A 11 -7.98 -10.73 -16.20
CA ILE A 11 -8.04 -9.90 -14.99
C ILE A 11 -6.86 -8.91 -15.03
N PRO A 12 -7.07 -7.68 -15.56
CA PRO A 12 -6.00 -6.71 -15.80
C PRO A 12 -5.13 -6.40 -14.56
N SER A 13 -5.70 -6.38 -13.36
CA SER A 13 -4.97 -6.14 -12.12
C SER A 13 -3.86 -7.17 -11.85
N THR A 14 -3.94 -8.37 -12.44
CA THR A 14 -2.86 -9.37 -12.33
C THR A 14 -1.65 -8.99 -13.19
N LEU A 15 -1.88 -8.37 -14.36
CA LEU A 15 -0.82 -7.87 -15.22
C LEU A 15 -0.13 -6.66 -14.58
N ASP A 16 -0.90 -5.74 -14.01
CA ASP A 16 -0.35 -4.57 -13.31
C ASP A 16 0.51 -4.99 -12.12
N ALA A 17 0.05 -5.96 -11.33
CA ALA A 17 0.81 -6.49 -10.21
C ALA A 17 2.14 -7.13 -10.68
N ALA A 18 2.11 -7.95 -11.72
CA ALA A 18 3.32 -8.57 -12.29
C ALA A 18 4.29 -7.51 -12.84
N ALA A 19 3.78 -6.45 -13.48
CA ALA A 19 4.60 -5.34 -13.95
C ALA A 19 5.28 -4.60 -12.79
N LEU A 20 4.55 -4.31 -11.70
CA LEU A 20 5.10 -3.67 -10.50
C LEU A 20 6.18 -4.52 -9.85
N CYS A 21 5.98 -5.84 -9.72
CA CYS A 21 7.01 -6.76 -9.22
C CYS A 21 8.27 -6.70 -10.09
N LYS A 22 8.10 -6.70 -11.43
CA LYS A 22 9.24 -6.60 -12.34
C LYS A 22 9.96 -5.25 -12.26
N MET A 23 9.24 -4.16 -12.00
CA MET A 23 9.83 -2.85 -11.73
C MET A 23 10.66 -2.86 -10.44
N ALA A 24 10.19 -3.54 -9.40
CA ALA A 24 10.93 -3.72 -8.16
C ALA A 24 12.21 -4.54 -8.38
N ASP A 25 12.12 -5.68 -9.08
CA ASP A 25 13.29 -6.51 -9.43
C ASP A 25 14.39 -5.72 -10.15
N ARG A 26 14.00 -4.74 -10.96
CA ARG A 26 14.91 -3.88 -11.71
C ARG A 26 15.35 -2.63 -10.95
N GLY A 27 14.95 -2.48 -9.69
CA GLY A 27 15.28 -1.32 -8.85
C GLY A 27 14.61 -0.01 -9.23
N GLN A 28 13.55 -0.06 -10.04
CA GLN A 28 12.70 1.11 -10.33
C GLN A 28 11.81 1.47 -9.14
N ILE A 29 11.38 0.47 -8.37
CA ILE A 29 10.71 0.63 -7.09
C ILE A 29 11.69 0.17 -6.00
N LYS A 30 11.87 0.99 -4.97
CA LYS A 30 12.82 0.76 -3.89
C LYS A 30 12.17 0.98 -2.54
N GLY A 31 12.77 0.42 -1.48
CA GLY A 31 12.33 0.62 -0.10
C GLY A 31 11.43 -0.48 0.47
N GLY A 32 11.16 -1.50 -0.31
CA GLY A 32 10.39 -2.67 0.11
C GLY A 32 10.52 -3.83 -0.86
N GLU A 33 10.09 -5.00 -0.41
CA GLU A 33 9.92 -6.19 -1.24
C GLU A 33 8.48 -6.20 -1.78
N LEU A 34 8.32 -6.45 -3.09
CA LEU A 34 7.02 -6.48 -3.74
C LEU A 34 6.72 -7.89 -4.24
N ASP A 35 5.49 -8.31 -4.00
CA ASP A 35 4.94 -9.53 -4.59
C ASP A 35 3.49 -9.33 -5.04
N GLY A 36 3.10 -10.09 -6.04
CA GLY A 36 1.76 -10.09 -6.63
C GLY A 36 1.72 -10.69 -8.05
N PRO A 37 0.52 -11.01 -8.52
CA PRO A 37 -0.79 -10.73 -7.91
C PRO A 37 -1.05 -11.56 -6.65
N LEU A 38 -1.74 -10.99 -5.66
CA LEU A 38 -2.18 -11.67 -4.46
C LEU A 38 -3.65 -11.32 -4.18
N ALA A 39 -4.47 -12.31 -3.85
CA ALA A 39 -5.78 -12.07 -3.28
C ALA A 39 -5.65 -11.61 -1.82
N PHE A 40 -6.72 -11.04 -1.25
CA PHE A 40 -6.66 -10.45 0.09
C PHE A 40 -6.25 -11.47 1.16
N ASP A 41 -6.82 -12.69 1.12
CA ASP A 41 -6.47 -13.77 2.04
C ASP A 41 -4.98 -14.16 1.93
N ASN A 42 -4.46 -14.26 0.71
CA ASN A 42 -3.06 -14.62 0.47
C ASN A 42 -2.08 -13.51 0.90
N ALA A 43 -2.52 -12.25 0.88
CA ALA A 43 -1.67 -11.14 1.30
C ALA A 43 -1.47 -11.12 2.83
N ILE A 44 -2.46 -11.56 3.63
CA ILE A 44 -2.46 -11.36 5.08
C ILE A 44 -2.52 -12.63 5.91
N SER A 45 -2.70 -13.81 5.30
CA SER A 45 -2.87 -15.09 6.03
C SER A 45 -1.85 -16.14 5.57
N MET A 46 -0.95 -16.50 6.48
CA MET A 46 0.01 -17.60 6.25
C MET A 46 -0.68 -18.95 6.03
N ASP A 47 -1.87 -19.15 6.60
CA ASP A 47 -2.63 -20.41 6.39
C ASP A 47 -3.16 -20.46 4.95
N ALA A 48 -3.67 -19.35 4.42
CA ALA A 48 -4.09 -19.27 3.02
C ALA A 48 -2.90 -19.53 2.06
N VAL A 49 -1.74 -18.96 2.36
CA VAL A 49 -0.49 -19.17 1.60
C VAL A 49 -0.10 -20.64 1.58
N ARG A 50 -0.12 -21.32 2.73
CA ARG A 50 0.21 -22.74 2.84
C ARG A 50 -0.77 -23.62 2.07
N ILE A 51 -2.07 -23.36 2.21
CA ILE A 51 -3.13 -24.14 1.52
C ILE A 51 -3.00 -24.02 0.00
N LYS A 52 -2.68 -22.82 -0.48
CA LYS A 52 -2.55 -22.54 -1.92
C LYS A 52 -1.15 -22.84 -2.48
N GLY A 53 -0.18 -23.18 -1.63
CA GLY A 53 1.18 -23.51 -2.04
C GLY A 53 1.93 -22.34 -2.66
N ILE A 54 1.72 -21.12 -2.14
CA ILE A 54 2.37 -19.89 -2.64
C ILE A 54 3.76 -19.79 -2.04
N GLU A 55 4.79 -19.66 -2.88
CA GLU A 55 6.16 -19.40 -2.47
C GLU A 55 6.47 -17.90 -2.60
N SER A 56 6.58 -17.21 -1.48
CA SER A 56 6.77 -15.75 -1.46
C SER A 56 7.32 -15.27 -0.12
N GLY A 57 8.18 -14.27 -0.15
CA GLY A 57 8.65 -13.57 1.05
C GLY A 57 7.65 -12.55 1.61
N VAL A 58 6.61 -12.21 0.85
CA VAL A 58 5.62 -11.17 1.20
C VAL A 58 4.26 -11.76 1.52
N ALA A 59 3.83 -12.79 0.79
CA ALA A 59 2.52 -13.39 0.96
C ALA A 59 2.30 -13.89 2.40
N GLY A 60 1.12 -13.63 2.93
CA GLY A 60 0.69 -13.99 4.28
C GLY A 60 1.11 -13.00 5.38
N GLN A 61 1.99 -12.05 5.08
CA GLN A 61 2.54 -11.09 6.04
C GLN A 61 2.79 -9.69 5.43
N ALA A 62 2.02 -9.31 4.43
CA ALA A 62 2.18 -8.02 3.76
C ALA A 62 1.89 -6.84 4.71
N ASP A 63 2.83 -5.89 4.80
CA ASP A 63 2.67 -4.64 5.55
C ASP A 63 1.87 -3.60 4.77
N ILE A 64 1.92 -3.67 3.44
CA ILE A 64 1.28 -2.69 2.53
C ILE A 64 0.44 -3.44 1.50
N LEU A 65 -0.82 -3.05 1.38
CA LEU A 65 -1.75 -3.59 0.39
C LEU A 65 -1.99 -2.55 -0.72
N ALA A 66 -1.31 -2.70 -1.85
CA ALA A 66 -1.59 -1.91 -3.05
C ALA A 66 -2.82 -2.49 -3.76
N VAL A 67 -3.86 -1.69 -3.91
CA VAL A 67 -5.13 -2.08 -4.56
C VAL A 67 -5.19 -1.58 -5.99
N PRO A 68 -5.94 -2.25 -6.90
CA PRO A 68 -5.93 -1.92 -8.32
C PRO A 68 -6.66 -0.61 -8.66
N ASP A 69 -7.64 -0.23 -7.85
CA ASP A 69 -8.50 0.91 -8.14
C ASP A 69 -9.07 1.52 -6.85
N LEU A 70 -9.73 2.68 -7.02
CA LEU A 70 -10.34 3.45 -5.94
C LEU A 70 -11.47 2.68 -5.25
N GLU A 71 -12.30 1.99 -6.02
CA GLU A 71 -13.47 1.27 -5.52
C GLU A 71 -13.02 0.12 -4.60
N SER A 72 -12.09 -0.71 -5.06
CA SER A 72 -11.50 -1.80 -4.27
C SER A 72 -10.85 -1.27 -2.99
N GLY A 73 -10.07 -0.20 -3.10
CA GLY A 73 -9.40 0.43 -1.97
C GLY A 73 -10.38 0.98 -0.95
N ASN A 74 -11.42 1.67 -1.40
CA ASN A 74 -12.44 2.20 -0.51
C ASN A 74 -13.23 1.10 0.21
N MET A 75 -13.60 0.03 -0.52
CA MET A 75 -14.31 -1.11 0.08
C MET A 75 -13.46 -1.80 1.14
N VAL A 76 -12.19 -2.10 0.85
CA VAL A 76 -11.28 -2.74 1.82
C VAL A 76 -11.07 -1.83 3.04
N ALA A 77 -10.79 -0.55 2.85
CA ALA A 77 -10.59 0.40 3.95
C ALA A 77 -11.84 0.48 4.85
N LYS A 78 -13.03 0.56 4.26
CA LYS A 78 -14.28 0.62 5.03
C LYS A 78 -14.59 -0.69 5.76
N GLN A 79 -14.30 -1.83 5.16
CA GLN A 79 -14.45 -3.12 5.84
C GLN A 79 -13.51 -3.22 7.04
N LEU A 80 -12.24 -2.81 6.90
CA LEU A 80 -11.30 -2.80 8.01
C LEU A 80 -11.74 -1.86 9.15
N GLU A 81 -12.22 -0.66 8.82
CA GLU A 81 -12.72 0.30 9.80
C GLU A 81 -13.98 -0.23 10.55
N TYR A 82 -15.00 -0.66 9.81
CA TYR A 82 -16.31 -0.94 10.39
C TYR A 82 -16.47 -2.38 10.90
N LEU A 83 -15.76 -3.35 10.34
CA LEU A 83 -15.86 -4.75 10.72
C LEU A 83 -14.67 -5.22 11.59
N ALA A 84 -13.47 -4.74 11.31
CA ALA A 84 -12.26 -5.13 12.03
C ALA A 84 -11.83 -4.12 13.11
N GLY A 85 -12.53 -2.99 13.27
CA GLY A 85 -12.23 -1.98 14.28
C GLY A 85 -10.92 -1.20 14.02
N ALA A 86 -10.44 -1.19 12.78
CA ALA A 86 -9.24 -0.46 12.42
C ALA A 86 -9.45 1.07 12.56
N SER A 87 -8.40 1.79 12.94
CA SER A 87 -8.40 3.25 12.97
C SER A 87 -7.84 3.78 11.65
N GLY A 88 -8.68 4.44 10.86
CA GLY A 88 -8.27 5.06 9.59
C GLY A 88 -7.56 6.40 9.79
N SER A 89 -6.56 6.66 8.95
CA SER A 89 -5.99 7.99 8.73
C SER A 89 -5.52 8.08 7.28
N GLY A 90 -5.75 9.22 6.62
CA GLY A 90 -5.51 9.36 5.19
C GLY A 90 -4.46 10.40 4.85
N LEU A 91 -3.61 10.05 3.90
CA LEU A 91 -2.59 10.91 3.32
C LEU A 91 -2.56 10.73 1.81
N VAL A 92 -2.57 11.82 1.05
CA VAL A 92 -2.35 11.78 -0.40
C VAL A 92 -0.86 11.73 -0.67
N LEU A 93 -0.41 10.69 -1.36
CA LEU A 93 0.97 10.53 -1.78
C LEU A 93 1.20 11.10 -3.19
N GLY A 94 2.45 11.49 -3.50
CA GLY A 94 2.84 12.00 -4.80
C GLY A 94 2.56 13.49 -5.03
N ALA A 95 1.94 14.20 -4.11
CA ALA A 95 1.79 15.65 -4.17
C ALA A 95 3.10 16.35 -3.74
N ARG A 96 3.29 17.61 -4.21
CA ARG A 96 4.48 18.43 -3.83
C ARG A 96 4.55 18.75 -2.35
N VAL A 97 3.41 18.72 -1.69
CA VAL A 97 3.26 18.90 -0.24
C VAL A 97 2.37 17.79 0.30
N PRO A 98 2.56 17.35 1.54
CA PRO A 98 1.67 16.38 2.15
C PRO A 98 0.25 16.92 2.26
N ILE A 99 -0.74 16.13 1.88
CA ILE A 99 -2.16 16.47 1.96
C ILE A 99 -2.83 15.47 2.87
N ALA A 100 -3.28 15.93 4.05
CA ALA A 100 -4.13 15.11 4.91
C ALA A 100 -5.51 14.98 4.27
N LEU A 101 -5.94 13.73 4.03
CA LEU A 101 -7.24 13.42 3.48
C LEU A 101 -8.09 12.71 4.53
N THR A 102 -9.28 13.23 4.78
CA THR A 102 -10.21 12.65 5.74
C THR A 102 -11.57 12.41 5.12
N SER A 103 -12.27 11.37 5.57
CA SER A 103 -13.66 11.14 5.23
C SER A 103 -14.57 12.13 5.98
N ARG A 104 -15.73 12.42 5.42
CA ARG A 104 -16.79 13.18 6.11
C ARG A 104 -17.26 12.50 7.39
N ALA A 105 -17.20 11.16 7.42
CA ALA A 105 -17.58 10.35 8.56
C ALA A 105 -16.47 10.20 9.63
N ASP A 106 -15.25 10.70 9.38
CA ASP A 106 -14.14 10.56 10.31
C ASP A 106 -14.33 11.41 11.56
N GLY A 107 -14.09 10.79 12.70
CA GLY A 107 -14.08 11.46 13.99
C GLY A 107 -12.81 12.33 14.19
N PRO A 108 -12.77 13.13 15.27
CA PRO A 108 -11.64 14.02 15.56
C PRO A 108 -10.29 13.29 15.64
N ARG A 109 -10.27 12.07 16.19
CA ARG A 109 -9.06 11.27 16.33
C ARG A 109 -8.42 10.92 14.98
N ALA A 110 -9.23 10.47 14.01
CA ALA A 110 -8.75 10.13 12.66
C ALA A 110 -8.22 11.38 11.93
N ARG A 111 -8.89 12.52 12.11
CA ARG A 111 -8.46 13.80 11.53
C ARG A 111 -7.11 14.25 12.08
N VAL A 112 -6.93 14.19 13.40
CA VAL A 112 -5.64 14.51 14.05
C VAL A 112 -4.55 13.55 13.58
N ALA A 113 -4.82 12.25 13.52
CA ALA A 113 -3.86 11.26 13.05
C ALA A 113 -3.42 11.53 11.59
N SER A 114 -4.36 11.89 10.71
CA SER A 114 -4.03 12.28 9.32
C SER A 114 -3.11 13.51 9.26
N CYS A 115 -3.36 14.53 10.11
CA CYS A 115 -2.48 15.68 10.20
C CYS A 115 -1.08 15.32 10.72
N VAL A 116 -1.00 14.45 11.72
CA VAL A 116 0.30 13.97 12.26
C VAL A 116 1.09 13.24 11.17
N LEU A 117 0.45 12.33 10.42
CA LEU A 117 1.10 11.66 9.30
C LEU A 117 1.61 12.63 8.22
N ALA A 118 0.82 13.69 7.92
CA ALA A 118 1.24 14.72 6.97
C ALA A 118 2.49 15.47 7.46
N VAL A 119 2.57 15.79 8.76
CA VAL A 119 3.75 16.44 9.37
C VAL A 119 4.97 15.53 9.33
N LEU A 120 4.81 14.24 9.66
CA LEU A 120 5.90 13.25 9.61
C LEU A 120 6.41 13.08 8.17
N SER A 121 5.52 12.97 7.19
CA SER A 121 5.88 12.89 5.77
C SER A 121 6.62 14.15 5.30
N ALA A 122 6.18 15.35 5.68
CA ALA A 122 6.87 16.60 5.36
C ALA A 122 8.27 16.66 5.96
N HIS A 123 8.45 16.13 7.18
CA HIS A 123 9.74 16.08 7.85
C HIS A 123 10.70 15.14 7.13
N ASP A 124 10.23 13.96 6.76
CA ASP A 124 11.04 12.97 6.03
C ASP A 124 11.47 13.48 4.66
N HIS A 125 10.55 14.06 3.88
CA HIS A 125 10.87 14.68 2.60
C HIS A 125 11.97 15.75 2.71
N ARG A 126 11.93 16.61 3.74
CA ARG A 126 12.98 17.61 3.97
C ARG A 126 14.34 16.98 4.28
N LYS A 127 14.36 15.91 5.08
CA LYS A 127 15.59 15.16 5.37
C LYS A 127 16.19 14.54 4.11
N GLN A 128 15.35 13.91 3.27
CA GLN A 128 15.80 13.29 2.03
C GLN A 128 16.33 14.33 1.04
N GLN A 129 15.69 15.48 0.92
CA GLN A 129 16.18 16.58 0.07
C GLN A 129 17.53 17.10 0.55
N ALA A 130 17.69 17.32 1.84
CA ALA A 130 18.99 17.75 2.43
C ALA A 130 20.09 16.73 2.20
N ALA A 131 19.80 15.43 2.38
CA ALA A 131 20.76 14.35 2.14
C ALA A 131 21.16 14.21 0.66
N ASN A 132 20.23 14.47 -0.27
CA ASN A 132 20.51 14.42 -1.71
C ASN A 132 21.32 15.65 -2.18
N ALA A 133 21.07 16.83 -1.62
CA ALA A 133 21.84 18.04 -1.91
C ALA A 133 23.30 17.87 -1.53
N TRP A 134 23.60 17.22 -0.40
CA TRP A 134 24.96 16.92 0.05
C TRP A 134 25.72 15.96 -0.90
N LYS A 135 25.03 15.05 -1.60
CA LYS A 135 25.66 14.08 -2.51
C LYS A 135 25.99 14.66 -3.90
N GLN A 136 25.49 15.85 -4.21
CA GLN A 136 25.66 16.49 -5.52
C GLN A 136 26.67 17.65 -5.49
N GLY A 137 27.18 18.04 -4.34
CA GLY A 137 28.27 19.02 -4.14
C GLY A 137 29.58 18.37 -3.77
#